data_b62a85d9d35d093ceec4ae953f6b05f8
#
_entry.id   b62a85d9d35d093ceec4ae953f6b05f8
#
_cell.length_a   1.000
_cell.length_b   1.000
_cell.length_c   1.000
_cell.angle_alpha   90.00
_cell.angle_beta   90.00
_cell.angle_gamma   90.00
#
_symmetry.space_group_name_H-M   'P 1'
#
loop_
_entity.id
_entity.type
_entity.pdbx_description
1 polymer ?
#
loop_
_entity_poly.entity_id
_entity_poly.type
_entity_poly.pdbx_seq_one_letter_code
_entity_poly.pdbx_strand_id
1 'polypeptide(L)'
;IGISIYSGIFGRYGSTPEVAEQAVAGIQIVRSISSLMFTFLIGLASATSVIIGNEIGANNEDGAYRQTREIIKLTFIMSLMIAILLYFFSLLILNIMNVRKSLYGIITTLLLVECVLIIGRALSMQFIVGVLRAGGDTMWTMWLDLLTIWLFVMPLTYYTALVLHWPLFIVYFISGSDEFIKLIPCIYRFKSRKWINNFTKA
;
A
#
# COMPACT_ATOMS: atom_id res chain seq x y z
N ILE A 1 14.85 2.42 -6.32
CA ILE A 1 15.84 2.42 -5.21
C ILE A 1 15.24 1.77 -3.95
N GLY A 2 14.06 2.17 -3.46
CA GLY A 2 13.45 1.59 -2.25
C GLY A 2 13.27 0.06 -2.30
N ILE A 3 12.73 -0.47 -3.39
CA ILE A 3 12.50 -1.91 -3.58
C ILE A 3 13.82 -2.70 -3.48
N SER A 4 14.89 -2.18 -4.08
CA SER A 4 16.20 -2.84 -4.05
C SER A 4 16.80 -2.89 -2.64
N ILE A 5 16.58 -1.85 -1.83
CA ILE A 5 17.05 -1.80 -0.45
C ILE A 5 16.28 -2.81 0.42
N TYR A 6 14.96 -2.88 0.28
CA TYR A 6 14.17 -3.91 0.96
C TYR A 6 14.62 -5.33 0.59
N SER A 7 14.88 -5.59 -0.68
CA SER A 7 15.43 -6.89 -1.11
C SER A 7 16.79 -7.17 -0.49
N GLY A 8 17.63 -6.15 -0.31
CA GLY A 8 18.91 -6.26 0.39
C GLY A 8 18.78 -6.54 1.88
N ILE A 9 17.78 -5.92 2.56
CA ILE A 9 17.50 -6.17 3.98
C ILE A 9 17.00 -7.60 4.17
N PHE A 10 16.02 -8.03 3.37
CA PHE A 10 15.48 -9.39 3.45
C PHE A 10 16.48 -10.46 3.00
N GLY A 11 17.39 -10.15 2.07
CA GLY A 11 18.48 -11.04 1.66
C GLY A 11 19.54 -11.26 2.74
N ARG A 12 19.55 -10.44 3.78
CA ARG A 12 20.41 -10.59 4.98
C ARG A 12 19.64 -11.02 6.21
N TYR A 13 18.35 -11.31 6.06
CA TYR A 13 17.48 -11.72 7.17
C TYR A 13 17.83 -13.14 7.63
N GLY A 14 17.89 -13.33 8.97
CA GLY A 14 18.13 -14.62 9.59
C GLY A 14 19.61 -14.97 9.74
N SER A 15 19.87 -16.07 10.44
CA SER A 15 21.23 -16.53 10.82
C SER A 15 21.90 -17.41 9.76
N THR A 16 21.15 -17.91 8.77
CA THR A 16 21.67 -18.78 7.71
C THR A 16 21.23 -18.31 6.34
N PRO A 17 22.05 -18.55 5.29
CA PRO A 17 21.67 -18.22 3.90
C PRO A 17 20.35 -18.87 3.45
N GLU A 18 20.04 -20.06 3.92
CA GLU A 18 18.80 -20.78 3.59
C GLU A 18 17.55 -20.05 4.13
N VAL A 19 17.61 -19.52 5.35
CA VAL A 19 16.51 -18.76 5.94
C VAL A 19 16.29 -17.45 5.18
N ALA A 20 17.37 -16.79 4.78
CA ALA A 20 17.27 -15.57 3.96
C ALA A 20 16.65 -15.87 2.57
N GLU A 21 17.08 -16.96 1.92
CA GLU A 21 16.53 -17.38 0.61
C GLU A 21 15.03 -17.68 0.71
N GLN A 22 14.61 -18.43 1.74
CA GLN A 22 13.21 -18.75 1.97
C GLN A 22 12.36 -17.49 2.26
N ALA A 23 12.90 -16.54 3.03
CA ALA A 23 12.24 -15.28 3.31
C ALA A 23 12.05 -14.46 2.03
N VAL A 24 13.08 -14.30 1.23
CA VAL A 24 13.02 -13.57 -0.04
C VAL A 24 12.06 -14.24 -1.01
N ALA A 25 12.14 -15.58 -1.18
CA ALA A 25 11.23 -16.32 -2.04
C ALA A 25 9.77 -16.16 -1.61
N GLY A 26 9.48 -16.31 -0.31
CA GLY A 26 8.13 -16.11 0.24
C GLY A 26 7.59 -14.72 -0.01
N ILE A 27 8.38 -13.69 0.26
CA ILE A 27 8.01 -12.28 0.03
C ILE A 27 7.77 -12.00 -1.45
N GLN A 28 8.61 -12.53 -2.35
CA GLN A 28 8.44 -12.35 -3.79
C GLN A 28 7.12 -12.95 -4.30
N ILE A 29 6.77 -14.14 -3.84
CA ILE A 29 5.50 -14.79 -4.19
C ILE A 29 4.32 -13.94 -3.70
N VAL A 30 4.33 -13.51 -2.44
CA VAL A 30 3.28 -12.65 -1.88
C VAL A 30 3.16 -11.35 -2.66
N ARG A 31 4.26 -10.68 -2.97
CA ARG A 31 4.27 -9.45 -3.78
C ARG A 31 3.72 -9.67 -5.20
N SER A 32 4.02 -10.79 -5.83
CA SER A 32 3.48 -11.11 -7.15
C SER A 32 1.96 -11.25 -7.12
N ILE A 33 1.43 -11.95 -6.13
CA ILE A 33 -0.02 -12.09 -5.92
C ILE A 33 -0.65 -10.72 -5.63
N SER A 34 -0.05 -9.96 -4.72
CA SER A 34 -0.54 -8.63 -4.33
C SER A 34 -0.55 -7.64 -5.49
N SER A 35 0.45 -7.70 -6.39
CA SER A 35 0.54 -6.79 -7.53
C SER A 35 -0.63 -6.98 -8.50
N LEU A 36 -1.09 -8.21 -8.71
CA LEU A 36 -2.29 -8.49 -9.52
C LEU A 36 -3.54 -7.86 -8.92
N MET A 37 -3.73 -8.03 -7.61
CA MET A 37 -4.87 -7.45 -6.90
C MET A 37 -4.79 -5.91 -6.85
N PHE A 38 -3.59 -5.38 -6.70
CA PHE A 38 -3.35 -3.95 -6.64
C PHE A 38 -3.64 -3.22 -7.96
N THR A 39 -3.56 -3.90 -9.10
CA THR A 39 -3.90 -3.35 -10.41
C THR A 39 -5.33 -2.81 -10.46
N PHE A 40 -6.28 -3.51 -9.84
CA PHE A 40 -7.67 -3.03 -9.74
C PHE A 40 -7.79 -1.75 -8.94
N LEU A 41 -7.02 -1.64 -7.86
CA LEU A 41 -7.02 -0.46 -6.99
C LEU A 41 -6.39 0.75 -7.69
N ILE A 42 -5.38 0.54 -8.52
CA ILE A 42 -4.79 1.58 -9.37
C ILE A 42 -5.84 2.11 -10.37
N GLY A 43 -6.59 1.20 -11.01
CA GLY A 43 -7.67 1.57 -11.92
C GLY A 43 -8.74 2.44 -11.23
N LEU A 44 -9.14 2.05 -10.02
CA LEU A 44 -10.10 2.82 -9.23
C LEU A 44 -9.56 4.21 -8.85
N ALA A 45 -8.30 4.31 -8.42
CA ALA A 45 -7.67 5.59 -8.09
C ALA A 45 -7.55 6.50 -9.33
N SER A 46 -7.23 5.92 -10.49
CA SER A 46 -7.17 6.66 -11.76
C SER A 46 -8.54 7.19 -12.17
N ALA A 47 -9.58 6.37 -12.10
CA ALA A 47 -10.95 6.80 -12.38
C ALA A 47 -11.40 7.92 -11.42
N THR A 48 -11.07 7.79 -10.15
CA THR A 48 -11.35 8.82 -9.14
C THR A 48 -10.66 10.14 -9.47
N SER A 49 -9.40 10.09 -9.89
CA SER A 49 -8.64 11.29 -10.27
C SER A 49 -9.36 12.07 -11.38
N VAL A 50 -9.92 11.37 -12.36
CA VAL A 50 -10.71 12.01 -13.44
C VAL A 50 -12.01 12.63 -12.90
N ILE A 51 -12.75 11.88 -12.09
CA ILE A 51 -14.02 12.36 -11.51
C ILE A 51 -13.79 13.62 -10.68
N ILE A 52 -12.82 13.56 -9.77
CA ILE A 52 -12.51 14.67 -8.86
C ILE A 52 -11.93 15.86 -9.64
N GLY A 53 -11.05 15.60 -10.60
CA GLY A 53 -10.50 16.65 -11.48
C GLY A 53 -11.58 17.41 -12.24
N ASN A 54 -12.58 16.70 -12.77
CA ASN A 54 -13.72 17.32 -13.47
C ASN A 54 -14.58 18.18 -12.53
N GLU A 55 -14.87 17.74 -11.33
CA GLU A 55 -15.63 18.52 -10.34
C GLU A 55 -14.88 19.81 -9.94
N ILE A 56 -13.58 19.72 -9.74
CA ILE A 56 -12.73 20.89 -9.41
C ILE A 56 -12.67 21.85 -10.62
N GLY A 57 -12.50 21.31 -11.82
CA GLY A 57 -12.52 22.10 -13.06
C GLY A 57 -13.86 22.83 -13.30
N ALA A 58 -14.96 22.25 -12.88
CA ALA A 58 -16.30 22.86 -12.90
C ALA A 58 -16.55 23.84 -11.74
N ASN A 59 -15.59 24.16 -10.90
CA ASN A 59 -15.71 24.94 -9.66
C ASN A 59 -16.69 24.37 -8.62
N ASN A 60 -16.96 23.06 -8.66
CA ASN A 60 -17.84 22.36 -7.75
C ASN A 60 -17.06 21.70 -6.61
N GLU A 61 -16.48 22.51 -5.73
CA GLU A 61 -15.65 22.01 -4.62
C GLU A 61 -16.43 21.11 -3.65
N ASP A 62 -17.70 21.42 -3.37
CA ASP A 62 -18.55 20.61 -2.52
C ASP A 62 -18.93 19.27 -3.19
N GLY A 63 -19.09 19.27 -4.51
CA GLY A 63 -19.26 18.04 -5.30
C GLY A 63 -18.04 17.16 -5.21
N ALA A 64 -16.84 17.71 -5.44
CA ALA A 64 -15.58 17.01 -5.29
C ALA A 64 -15.40 16.39 -3.89
N TYR A 65 -15.71 17.13 -2.84
CA TYR A 65 -15.62 16.65 -1.46
C TYR A 65 -16.62 15.51 -1.17
N ARG A 66 -17.87 15.66 -1.61
CA ARG A 66 -18.91 14.63 -1.43
C ARG A 66 -18.58 13.36 -2.20
N GLN A 67 -18.20 13.46 -3.48
CA GLN A 67 -17.83 12.31 -4.30
C GLN A 67 -16.61 11.59 -3.74
N THR A 68 -15.58 12.31 -3.31
CA THR A 68 -14.43 11.72 -2.64
C THR A 68 -14.84 10.87 -1.46
N ARG A 69 -15.74 11.35 -0.61
CA ARG A 69 -16.21 10.60 0.57
C ARG A 69 -16.88 9.28 0.20
N GLU A 70 -17.71 9.28 -0.83
CA GLU A 70 -18.38 8.05 -1.28
C GLU A 70 -17.41 7.08 -1.93
N ILE A 71 -16.47 7.57 -2.72
CA ILE A 71 -15.45 6.75 -3.36
C ILE A 71 -14.50 6.12 -2.33
N ILE A 72 -14.13 6.84 -1.26
CA ILE A 72 -13.31 6.28 -0.18
C ILE A 72 -14.03 5.12 0.51
N LYS A 73 -15.36 5.24 0.77
CA LYS A 73 -16.15 4.13 1.32
C LYS A 73 -16.16 2.94 0.37
N LEU A 74 -16.36 3.18 -0.93
CA LEU A 74 -16.33 2.14 -1.94
C LEU A 74 -14.96 1.45 -1.98
N THR A 75 -13.88 2.22 -1.96
CA THR A 75 -12.51 1.69 -1.91
C THR A 75 -12.28 0.81 -0.70
N PHE A 76 -12.76 1.22 0.47
CA PHE A 76 -12.67 0.43 1.70
C PHE A 76 -13.41 -0.91 1.56
N ILE A 77 -14.64 -0.89 1.04
CA ILE A 77 -15.43 -2.11 0.83
C ILE A 77 -14.75 -3.03 -0.18
N MET A 78 -14.27 -2.48 -1.31
CA MET A 78 -13.57 -3.26 -2.33
C MET A 78 -12.27 -3.85 -1.81
N SER A 79 -11.46 -3.08 -1.07
CA SER A 79 -10.21 -3.58 -0.48
C SER A 79 -10.46 -4.68 0.54
N LEU A 80 -11.54 -4.58 1.33
CA LEU A 80 -11.96 -5.62 2.26
C LEU A 80 -12.39 -6.90 1.52
N MET A 81 -13.18 -6.77 0.44
CA MET A 81 -13.54 -7.92 -0.40
C MET A 81 -12.31 -8.59 -1.00
N ILE A 82 -11.36 -7.82 -1.53
CA ILE A 82 -10.10 -8.34 -2.07
C ILE A 82 -9.31 -9.08 -0.98
N ALA A 83 -9.21 -8.52 0.22
CA ALA A 83 -8.52 -9.15 1.35
C ALA A 83 -9.16 -10.49 1.74
N ILE A 84 -10.49 -10.54 1.79
CA ILE A 84 -11.25 -11.77 2.07
C ILE A 84 -11.03 -12.82 0.98
N LEU A 85 -11.12 -12.44 -0.29
CA LEU A 85 -10.85 -13.33 -1.42
C LEU A 85 -9.40 -13.85 -1.38
N LEU A 86 -8.43 -12.98 -1.13
CA LEU A 86 -7.03 -13.37 -1.01
C LEU A 86 -6.84 -14.40 0.10
N TYR A 87 -7.47 -14.22 1.25
CA TYR A 87 -7.42 -15.17 2.36
C TYR A 87 -8.00 -16.54 1.98
N PHE A 88 -9.22 -16.59 1.44
CA PHE A 88 -9.87 -17.84 1.08
C PHE A 88 -9.18 -18.58 -0.06
N PHE A 89 -8.67 -17.86 -1.04
CA PHE A 89 -8.00 -18.46 -2.19
C PHE A 89 -6.49 -18.63 -2.01
N SER A 90 -5.93 -18.30 -0.85
CA SER A 90 -4.48 -18.36 -0.61
C SER A 90 -3.87 -19.73 -0.91
N LEU A 91 -4.47 -20.81 -0.38
CA LEU A 91 -3.99 -22.17 -0.61
C LEU A 91 -4.17 -22.63 -2.06
N LEU A 92 -5.27 -22.24 -2.71
CA LEU A 92 -5.51 -22.54 -4.12
C LEU A 92 -4.46 -21.87 -5.01
N ILE A 93 -4.14 -20.60 -4.73
CA ILE A 93 -3.13 -19.83 -5.46
C ILE A 93 -1.75 -20.50 -5.32
N LEU A 94 -1.37 -20.92 -4.12
CA LEU A 94 -0.09 -21.60 -3.87
C LEU A 94 0.01 -22.92 -4.62
N ASN A 95 -1.09 -23.68 -4.72
CA ASN A 95 -1.14 -24.91 -5.49
C ASN A 95 -1.00 -24.65 -7.01
N ILE A 96 -1.70 -23.66 -7.54
CA ILE A 96 -1.61 -23.27 -8.96
C ILE A 96 -0.21 -22.81 -9.32
N MET A 97 0.45 -22.05 -8.43
CA MET A 97 1.82 -21.58 -8.62
C MET A 97 2.89 -22.67 -8.42
N ASN A 98 2.51 -23.90 -8.11
CA ASN A 98 3.43 -25.02 -7.85
C ASN A 98 4.53 -24.67 -6.82
N VAL A 99 4.17 -23.96 -5.78
CA VAL A 99 5.10 -23.56 -4.73
C VAL A 99 5.56 -24.77 -3.94
N ARG A 100 6.83 -24.78 -3.51
CA ARG A 100 7.38 -25.85 -2.64
C ARG A 100 6.59 -25.88 -1.33
N LYS A 101 6.14 -27.06 -0.93
CA LYS A 101 5.35 -27.26 0.30
C LYS A 101 6.06 -26.78 1.58
N SER A 102 7.39 -26.78 1.60
CA SER A 102 8.20 -26.26 2.71
C SER A 102 8.00 -24.75 2.95
N LEU A 103 7.59 -23.99 1.94
CA LEU A 103 7.37 -22.55 2.01
C LEU A 103 5.92 -22.17 2.36
N TYR A 104 4.98 -23.14 2.37
CA TYR A 104 3.55 -22.85 2.59
C TYR A 104 3.30 -22.13 3.90
N GLY A 105 3.92 -22.56 5.01
CA GLY A 105 3.75 -21.92 6.32
C GLY A 105 4.18 -20.45 6.32
N ILE A 106 5.34 -20.17 5.73
CA ILE A 106 5.87 -18.81 5.63
C ILE A 106 4.95 -17.94 4.76
N ILE A 107 4.60 -18.43 3.56
CA ILE A 107 3.80 -17.66 2.61
C ILE A 107 2.38 -17.43 3.13
N THR A 108 1.75 -18.42 3.73
CA THR A 108 0.40 -18.25 4.30
C THR A 108 0.39 -17.20 5.40
N THR A 109 1.41 -17.18 6.27
CA THR A 109 1.53 -16.16 7.31
C THR A 109 1.75 -14.76 6.70
N LEU A 110 2.59 -14.65 5.67
CA LEU A 110 2.81 -13.39 4.97
C LEU A 110 1.56 -12.91 4.22
N LEU A 111 0.78 -13.83 3.62
CA LEU A 111 -0.50 -13.50 2.98
C LEU A 111 -1.54 -12.97 3.97
N LEU A 112 -1.58 -13.49 5.20
CA LEU A 112 -2.43 -12.92 6.26
C LEU A 112 -2.05 -11.47 6.58
N VAL A 113 -0.76 -11.20 6.68
CA VAL A 113 -0.26 -9.82 6.87
C VAL A 113 -0.63 -8.95 5.67
N GLU A 114 -0.47 -9.48 4.44
CA GLU A 114 -0.82 -8.76 3.22
C GLU A 114 -2.32 -8.42 3.14
N CYS A 115 -3.22 -9.29 3.64
CA CYS A 115 -4.65 -8.99 3.74
C CYS A 115 -4.94 -7.71 4.55
N VAL A 116 -4.14 -7.44 5.58
CA VAL A 116 -4.24 -6.20 6.35
C VAL A 116 -3.61 -5.04 5.59
N LEU A 117 -2.41 -5.25 5.03
CA LEU A 117 -1.66 -4.21 4.31
C LEU A 117 -2.38 -3.71 3.06
N ILE A 118 -3.10 -4.57 2.33
CA ILE A 118 -3.80 -4.18 1.11
C ILE A 118 -4.91 -3.16 1.37
N ILE A 119 -5.54 -3.20 2.53
CA ILE A 119 -6.56 -2.22 2.93
C ILE A 119 -5.92 -0.84 3.13
N GLY A 120 -4.82 -0.79 3.88
CA GLY A 120 -4.05 0.46 4.06
C GLY A 120 -3.55 1.02 2.74
N ARG A 121 -2.98 0.16 1.89
CA ARG A 121 -2.46 0.51 0.56
C ARG A 121 -3.55 1.03 -0.38
N ALA A 122 -4.72 0.40 -0.39
CA ALA A 122 -5.86 0.85 -1.19
C ALA A 122 -6.31 2.26 -0.80
N LEU A 123 -6.50 2.50 0.49
CA LEU A 123 -6.94 3.79 1.01
C LEU A 123 -5.88 4.88 0.81
N SER A 124 -4.61 4.59 1.09
CA SER A 124 -3.51 5.51 0.88
C SER A 124 -3.38 5.90 -0.60
N MET A 125 -3.40 4.91 -1.51
CA MET A 125 -3.38 5.14 -2.96
C MET A 125 -4.56 6.00 -3.41
N GLN A 126 -5.75 5.72 -2.87
CA GLN A 126 -6.96 6.47 -3.20
C GLN A 126 -6.86 7.92 -2.75
N PHE A 127 -6.39 8.19 -1.53
CA PHE A 127 -6.19 9.56 -1.06
C PHE A 127 -5.10 10.28 -1.84
N ILE A 128 -3.93 9.64 -2.02
CA ILE A 128 -2.76 10.29 -2.62
C ILE A 128 -2.99 10.53 -4.11
N VAL A 129 -3.27 9.46 -4.87
CA VAL A 129 -3.35 9.53 -6.34
C VAL A 129 -4.74 9.95 -6.80
N GLY A 130 -5.78 9.34 -6.23
CA GLY A 130 -7.16 9.58 -6.66
C GLY A 130 -7.69 10.96 -6.27
N VAL A 131 -7.24 11.51 -5.13
CA VAL A 131 -7.84 12.74 -4.57
C VAL A 131 -6.83 13.89 -4.50
N LEU A 132 -5.78 13.78 -3.69
CA LEU A 132 -4.90 14.92 -3.40
C LEU A 132 -4.14 15.38 -4.64
N ARG A 133 -3.59 14.46 -5.43
CA ARG A 133 -2.91 14.79 -6.70
C ARG A 133 -3.88 15.33 -7.75
N ALA A 134 -5.10 14.79 -7.82
CA ALA A 134 -6.14 15.30 -8.71
C ALA A 134 -6.54 16.75 -8.36
N GLY A 135 -6.49 17.11 -7.08
CA GLY A 135 -6.67 18.47 -6.59
C GLY A 135 -5.47 19.38 -6.74
N GLY A 136 -4.34 18.91 -7.32
CA GLY A 136 -3.13 19.69 -7.55
C GLY A 136 -2.12 19.69 -6.40
N ASP A 137 -2.32 18.91 -5.35
CA ASP A 137 -1.45 18.88 -4.16
C ASP A 137 -0.31 17.85 -4.29
N THR A 138 0.33 17.83 -5.45
CA THR A 138 1.37 16.84 -5.79
C THR A 138 2.65 16.98 -4.96
N MET A 139 3.09 18.19 -4.69
CA MET A 139 4.32 18.44 -3.92
C MET A 139 4.16 17.95 -2.47
N TRP A 140 3.01 18.20 -1.86
CA TRP A 140 2.76 17.75 -0.50
C TRP A 140 2.74 16.21 -0.40
N THR A 141 2.07 15.54 -1.36
CA THR A 141 2.03 14.07 -1.39
C THR A 141 3.40 13.46 -1.66
N MET A 142 4.22 14.09 -2.51
CA MET A 142 5.59 13.65 -2.76
C MET A 142 6.46 13.70 -1.49
N TRP A 143 6.41 14.82 -0.75
CA TRP A 143 7.16 14.93 0.50
C TRP A 143 6.65 13.95 1.56
N LEU A 144 5.34 13.74 1.64
CA LEU A 144 4.76 12.76 2.55
C LEU A 144 5.29 11.35 2.25
N ASP A 145 5.29 10.92 0.98
CA ASP A 145 5.81 9.62 0.57
C ASP A 145 7.30 9.47 0.91
N LEU A 146 8.11 10.47 0.56
CA LEU A 146 9.55 10.43 0.82
C LEU A 146 9.86 10.36 2.31
N LEU A 147 9.28 11.26 3.11
CA LEU A 147 9.56 11.33 4.55
C LEU A 147 9.10 10.05 5.27
N THR A 148 7.93 9.52 4.93
CA THR A 148 7.41 8.32 5.60
C THR A 148 8.30 7.11 5.32
N ILE A 149 8.69 6.90 4.06
CA ILE A 149 9.52 5.74 3.69
C ILE A 149 10.93 5.88 4.26
N TRP A 150 11.59 7.00 4.03
CA TRP A 150 13.01 7.14 4.33
C TRP A 150 13.31 7.42 5.81
N LEU A 151 12.44 8.17 6.49
CA LEU A 151 12.67 8.57 7.87
C LEU A 151 12.11 7.59 8.90
N PHE A 152 11.02 6.91 8.58
CA PHE A 152 10.33 6.03 9.52
C PHE A 152 10.45 4.55 9.12
N VAL A 153 9.91 4.18 7.97
CA VAL A 153 9.70 2.74 7.70
C VAL A 153 10.99 2.03 7.33
N MET A 154 11.85 2.62 6.52
CA MET A 154 13.10 1.98 6.12
C MET A 154 14.08 1.77 7.27
N PRO A 155 14.38 2.78 8.12
CA PRO A 155 15.21 2.57 9.31
C PRO A 155 14.61 1.57 10.29
N LEU A 156 13.29 1.61 10.49
CA LEU A 156 12.60 0.69 11.40
C LEU A 156 12.65 -0.76 10.88
N THR A 157 12.43 -0.96 9.57
CA THR A 157 12.54 -2.28 8.94
C THR A 157 13.97 -2.82 9.05
N TYR A 158 14.98 -1.99 8.78
CA TYR A 158 16.39 -2.36 8.93
C TYR A 158 16.69 -2.80 10.37
N TYR A 159 16.29 -1.99 11.35
CA TYR A 159 16.56 -2.24 12.77
C TYR A 159 15.87 -3.52 13.26
N THR A 160 14.60 -3.71 12.92
CA THR A 160 13.83 -4.90 13.34
C THR A 160 14.29 -6.18 12.64
N ALA A 161 14.72 -6.10 11.38
CA ALA A 161 15.17 -7.24 10.61
C ALA A 161 16.57 -7.72 11.00
N LEU A 162 17.52 -6.78 11.12
CA LEU A 162 18.96 -7.10 11.21
C LEU A 162 19.55 -6.92 12.59
N VAL A 163 18.94 -6.11 13.47
CA VAL A 163 19.43 -5.90 14.83
C VAL A 163 18.61 -6.69 15.85
N LEU A 164 17.28 -6.58 15.77
CA LEU A 164 16.37 -7.27 16.69
C LEU A 164 16.04 -8.70 16.28
N HIS A 165 16.28 -9.08 15.03
CA HIS A 165 15.94 -10.39 14.46
C HIS A 165 14.50 -10.82 14.72
N TRP A 166 13.55 -9.89 14.57
CA TRP A 166 12.14 -10.15 14.79
C TRP A 166 11.58 -11.14 13.74
N PRO A 167 10.49 -11.85 14.07
CA PRO A 167 9.84 -12.78 13.13
C PRO A 167 9.51 -12.13 11.80
N LEU A 168 9.69 -12.86 10.70
CA LEU A 168 9.56 -12.36 9.33
C LEU A 168 8.23 -11.64 9.07
N PHE A 169 7.13 -12.15 9.59
CA PHE A 169 5.80 -11.56 9.39
C PHE A 169 5.66 -10.18 10.03
N ILE A 170 6.34 -9.93 11.17
CA ILE A 170 6.35 -8.61 11.83
C ILE A 170 7.21 -7.64 11.01
N VAL A 171 8.39 -8.06 10.58
CA VAL A 171 9.26 -7.24 9.73
C VAL A 171 8.57 -6.89 8.41
N TYR A 172 7.84 -7.86 7.83
CA TYR A 172 7.06 -7.64 6.62
C TYR A 172 5.91 -6.64 6.85
N PHE A 173 5.19 -6.76 7.96
CA PHE A 173 4.16 -5.78 8.35
C PHE A 173 4.74 -4.37 8.51
N ILE A 174 5.88 -4.24 9.19
CA ILE A 174 6.57 -2.95 9.36
C ILE A 174 6.96 -2.37 7.99
N SER A 175 7.48 -3.19 7.08
CA SER A 175 7.89 -2.74 5.75
C SER A 175 6.74 -2.21 4.87
N GLY A 176 5.49 -2.51 5.20
CA GLY A 176 4.28 -2.01 4.54
C GLY A 176 3.46 -1.04 5.40
N SER A 177 3.91 -0.72 6.62
CA SER A 177 3.18 0.15 7.55
C SER A 177 3.16 1.62 7.15
N ASP A 178 4.02 2.03 6.21
CA ASP A 178 4.02 3.38 5.62
C ASP A 178 2.63 3.79 5.12
N GLU A 179 1.88 2.86 4.59
CA GLU A 179 0.54 3.12 4.07
C GLU A 179 -0.44 3.57 5.15
N PHE A 180 -0.36 2.97 6.35
CA PHE A 180 -1.19 3.39 7.48
C PHE A 180 -0.71 4.71 8.10
N ILE A 181 0.60 4.91 8.18
CA ILE A 181 1.18 6.15 8.69
C ILE A 181 0.75 7.33 7.81
N LYS A 182 0.79 7.16 6.49
CA LYS A 182 0.38 8.17 5.51
C LYS A 182 -1.12 8.53 5.58
N LEU A 183 -1.97 7.58 5.98
CA LEU A 183 -3.42 7.83 6.06
C LEU A 183 -3.77 8.99 7.01
N ILE A 184 -3.10 9.10 8.14
CA ILE A 184 -3.40 10.14 9.15
C ILE A 184 -3.25 11.55 8.55
N PRO A 185 -2.08 11.94 8.00
CA PRO A 185 -1.93 13.24 7.38
C PRO A 185 -2.79 13.42 6.11
N CYS A 186 -3.04 12.34 5.33
CA CYS A 186 -3.94 12.42 4.18
C CYS A 186 -5.37 12.76 4.57
N ILE A 187 -5.91 12.12 5.61
CA ILE A 187 -7.25 12.42 6.14
C ILE A 187 -7.31 13.85 6.66
N TYR A 188 -6.29 14.30 7.37
CA TYR A 188 -6.22 15.69 7.86
C TYR A 188 -6.20 16.69 6.69
N ARG A 189 -5.36 16.43 5.68
CA ARG A 189 -5.24 17.28 4.49
C ARG A 189 -6.55 17.32 3.70
N PHE A 190 -7.21 16.18 3.54
CA PHE A 190 -8.52 16.07 2.92
C PHE A 190 -9.59 16.92 3.65
N LYS A 191 -9.69 16.74 4.98
CA LYS A 191 -10.66 17.49 5.80
C LYS A 191 -10.43 18.99 5.79
N SER A 192 -9.18 19.44 5.69
CA SER A 192 -8.82 20.86 5.64
C SER A 192 -9.19 21.55 4.31
N ARG A 193 -9.60 20.81 3.29
CA ARG A 193 -9.89 21.27 1.91
C ARG A 193 -8.70 21.98 1.22
N LYS A 194 -7.52 22.06 1.84
CA LYS A 194 -6.32 22.71 1.29
C LYS A 194 -5.71 22.02 0.08
N TRP A 195 -6.23 20.85 -0.29
CA TRP A 195 -5.80 20.08 -1.45
C TRP A 195 -6.48 20.55 -2.75
N ILE A 196 -7.57 21.33 -2.66
CA ILE A 196 -8.31 21.84 -3.81
C ILE A 196 -7.61 23.09 -4.33
N ASN A 197 -6.76 22.93 -5.34
CA ASN A 197 -6.11 24.01 -6.03
C ASN A 197 -6.78 24.19 -7.40
N ASN A 198 -7.57 25.22 -7.55
CA ASN A 198 -8.23 25.51 -8.81
C ASN A 198 -7.31 26.34 -9.71
N PHE A 199 -6.65 25.68 -10.65
CA PHE A 199 -5.75 26.32 -11.62
C PHE A 199 -6.49 27.06 -12.75
N THR A 200 -7.82 26.99 -12.81
CA THR A 200 -8.62 27.71 -13.84
C THR A 200 -9.03 29.11 -13.40
N LYS A 201 -8.73 29.51 -12.15
CA LYS A 201 -8.89 30.88 -11.70
C LYS A 201 -7.60 31.67 -12.01
N ALA A 202 -7.39 31.96 -13.29
CA ALA A 202 -6.43 32.95 -13.76
C ALA A 202 -7.16 34.25 -14.12
#